data_68ab3ab1cac71055c32a1ffc1abdc327
#
_entry.id   68ab3ab1cac71055c32a1ffc1abdc327
#
_cell.length_a   1.000
_cell.length_b   1.000
_cell.length_c   1.000
_cell.angle_alpha   90.00
_cell.angle_beta   90.00
_cell.angle_gamma   90.00
#
_symmetry.space_group_name_H-M   'P 1'
#
loop_
_entity.id
_entity.type
_entity.pdbx_description
1 polymer ?
#
loop_
_entity_poly.entity_id
_entity_poly.type
_entity_poly.pdbx_seq_one_letter_code
_entity_poly.pdbx_strand_id
1 'polypeptide(L)'
;PNVTALSSDALEEQAREVIRTYNNDQLKRFDGVFRYSNVISQIDASNVAILNSIVRVKMKKRIVPTSTAETKYDVIFSSPIYNTQSNEQIIKSSEFVHKGNIGCTLRDRVNDDGERRLQIVKGSGLTESVIENNAGTINVTSGKLSFTATIDSFTGTYIEITADPDSNDLAPKRNELLTILVDECTLSGEVDTMITGGTSAGVNYST
;
A
#
# COMPACT_ATOMS: atom_id res chain seq x y z
N PRO A 1 20.40 3.44 35.17
CA PRO A 1 19.18 2.70 34.98
C PRO A 1 19.30 1.91 33.68
N ASN A 2 19.30 0.56 33.80
CA ASN A 2 19.27 -0.31 32.66
C ASN A 2 17.94 -0.05 31.93
N VAL A 3 17.97 0.69 30.85
CA VAL A 3 16.91 0.68 29.87
C VAL A 3 17.00 -0.70 29.22
N THR A 4 16.14 -1.61 29.61
CA THR A 4 15.99 -2.90 28.94
C THR A 4 15.56 -2.55 27.51
N ALA A 5 16.47 -2.68 26.55
CA ALA A 5 16.16 -2.44 25.16
C ALA A 5 15.04 -3.39 24.77
N LEU A 6 13.89 -2.85 24.38
CA LEU A 6 12.79 -3.65 23.84
C LEU A 6 13.29 -4.35 22.58
N SER A 7 12.83 -5.58 22.36
CA SER A 7 13.11 -6.27 21.10
C SER A 7 12.44 -5.53 19.93
N SER A 8 12.93 -5.74 18.71
CA SER A 8 12.30 -5.21 17.49
C SER A 8 10.81 -5.55 17.44
N ASP A 9 10.46 -6.81 17.71
CA ASP A 9 9.06 -7.28 17.71
C ASP A 9 8.19 -6.51 18.72
N ALA A 10 8.73 -6.16 19.89
CA ALA A 10 7.99 -5.40 20.89
C ALA A 10 7.78 -3.94 20.46
N LEU A 11 8.75 -3.34 19.77
CA LEU A 11 8.61 -1.99 19.18
C LEU A 11 7.64 -1.99 18.01
N GLU A 12 7.65 -3.03 17.18
CA GLU A 12 6.69 -3.20 16.08
C GLU A 12 5.26 -3.33 16.59
N GLU A 13 5.03 -4.13 17.65
CA GLU A 13 3.69 -4.24 18.25
C GLU A 13 3.25 -2.94 18.90
N GLN A 14 4.16 -2.20 19.53
CA GLN A 14 3.85 -0.88 20.06
C GLN A 14 3.48 0.11 18.94
N ALA A 15 4.19 0.13 17.84
CA ALA A 15 3.85 0.93 16.67
C ALA A 15 2.49 0.52 16.07
N ARG A 16 2.20 -0.79 16.03
CA ARG A 16 0.90 -1.31 15.58
C ARG A 16 -0.25 -0.82 16.46
N GLU A 17 -0.06 -0.78 17.78
CA GLU A 17 -1.07 -0.28 18.70
C GLU A 17 -1.31 1.23 18.54
N VAL A 18 -0.25 2.01 18.27
CA VAL A 18 -0.39 3.43 17.90
C VAL A 18 -1.25 3.59 16.65
N ILE A 19 -0.97 2.80 15.59
CA ILE A 19 -1.75 2.84 14.35
C ILE A 19 -3.22 2.44 14.61
N ARG A 20 -3.47 1.45 15.47
CA ARG A 20 -4.81 1.00 15.86
C ARG A 20 -5.57 2.11 16.58
N THR A 21 -4.93 2.77 17.53
CA THR A 21 -5.49 3.91 18.27
C THR A 21 -5.80 5.08 17.32
N TYR A 22 -4.84 5.45 16.48
CA TYR A 22 -5.05 6.50 15.48
C TYR A 22 -6.24 6.18 14.55
N ASN A 23 -6.35 4.95 14.06
CA ASN A 23 -7.45 4.50 13.22
C ASN A 23 -8.81 4.65 13.92
N ASN A 24 -8.90 4.25 15.18
CA ASN A 24 -10.14 4.29 15.92
C ASN A 24 -10.56 5.74 16.29
N ASP A 25 -9.60 6.57 16.69
CA ASP A 25 -9.87 7.89 17.24
C ASP A 25 -9.95 8.98 16.16
N GLN A 26 -9.20 8.83 15.08
CA GLN A 26 -9.07 9.87 14.06
C GLN A 26 -9.76 9.55 12.74
N LEU A 27 -9.85 8.28 12.33
CA LEU A 27 -10.35 7.90 11.01
C LEU A 27 -11.77 7.34 11.01
N LYS A 28 -12.15 6.50 11.98
CA LYS A 28 -13.49 5.89 12.05
C LYS A 28 -14.58 6.89 12.49
N ARG A 29 -14.56 8.08 11.91
CA ARG A 29 -15.54 9.15 12.16
C ARG A 29 -15.82 9.91 10.87
N PHE A 30 -16.94 10.60 10.80
CA PHE A 30 -17.23 11.50 9.68
C PHE A 30 -16.14 12.58 9.61
N ASP A 31 -15.71 12.88 8.38
CA ASP A 31 -14.63 13.83 8.09
C ASP A 31 -13.25 13.45 8.67
N GLY A 32 -13.05 12.17 9.02
CA GLY A 32 -11.77 11.65 9.45
C GLY A 32 -10.74 11.73 8.30
N VAL A 33 -9.67 12.51 8.49
CA VAL A 33 -8.60 12.70 7.50
C VAL A 33 -7.36 11.98 7.97
N PHE A 34 -6.79 11.16 7.10
CA PHE A 34 -5.49 10.56 7.36
C PHE A 34 -4.39 11.61 7.13
N ARG A 35 -3.64 11.91 8.18
CA ARG A 35 -2.50 12.81 8.15
C ARG A 35 -1.21 12.03 8.38
N TYR A 36 -0.42 11.92 7.34
CA TYR A 36 0.83 11.17 7.32
C TYR A 36 1.80 11.59 8.43
N SER A 37 2.05 12.90 8.54
CA SER A 37 2.95 13.45 9.55
C SER A 37 2.48 13.17 10.99
N ASN A 38 1.17 13.13 11.21
CA ASN A 38 0.61 12.87 12.54
C ASN A 38 0.83 11.41 12.95
N VAL A 39 0.65 10.46 12.03
CA VAL A 39 0.90 9.04 12.29
C VAL A 39 2.37 8.80 12.61
N ILE A 40 3.29 9.33 11.79
CA ILE A 40 4.73 9.23 12.05
C ILE A 40 5.10 9.82 13.41
N SER A 41 4.64 11.03 13.69
CA SER A 41 4.93 11.68 14.97
C SER A 41 4.44 10.88 16.18
N GLN A 42 3.28 10.22 16.08
CA GLN A 42 2.77 9.37 17.15
C GLN A 42 3.57 8.07 17.29
N ILE A 43 4.02 7.46 16.19
CA ILE A 43 4.87 6.27 16.21
C ILE A 43 6.22 6.63 16.84
N ASP A 44 6.88 7.67 16.37
CA ASP A 44 8.19 8.11 16.87
C ASP A 44 8.14 8.51 18.35
N ALA A 45 7.06 9.15 18.80
CA ALA A 45 6.86 9.51 20.19
C ALA A 45 6.48 8.33 21.10
N SER A 46 6.11 7.20 20.56
CA SER A 46 5.63 6.05 21.34
C SER A 46 6.73 5.38 22.15
N ASN A 47 7.99 5.45 21.69
CA ASN A 47 9.12 4.90 22.40
C ASN A 47 10.42 5.65 22.05
N VAL A 48 11.22 5.94 23.04
CA VAL A 48 12.53 6.61 22.88
C VAL A 48 13.56 5.80 22.06
N ALA A 49 13.34 4.51 21.89
CA ALA A 49 14.15 3.65 21.05
C ALA A 49 13.83 3.76 19.56
N ILE A 50 12.67 4.36 19.20
CA ILE A 50 12.30 4.63 17.82
C ILE A 50 12.91 5.98 17.43
N LEU A 51 13.94 5.95 16.60
CA LEU A 51 14.65 7.17 16.21
C LEU A 51 13.95 7.89 15.08
N ASN A 52 13.43 7.15 14.12
CA ASN A 52 12.59 7.66 13.05
C ASN A 52 11.73 6.54 12.44
N SER A 53 10.67 6.90 11.74
CA SER A 53 9.79 5.98 11.03
C SER A 53 9.62 6.38 9.57
N ILE A 54 9.62 5.38 8.69
CA ILE A 54 9.28 5.54 7.28
C ILE A 54 8.00 4.77 7.01
N VAL A 55 6.97 5.46 6.56
CA VAL A 55 5.66 4.87 6.29
C VAL A 55 5.35 4.95 4.80
N ARG A 56 4.90 3.85 4.21
CA ARG A 56 4.33 3.82 2.86
C ARG A 56 2.83 3.64 2.95
N VAL A 57 2.09 4.55 2.33
CA VAL A 57 0.63 4.52 2.31
C VAL A 57 0.16 3.92 1.00
N LYS A 58 -0.80 2.99 1.08
CA LYS A 58 -1.49 2.44 -0.11
C LYS A 58 -2.99 2.52 0.10
N MET A 59 -3.69 2.93 -0.94
CA MET A 59 -5.16 2.86 -0.98
C MET A 59 -5.58 1.45 -1.38
N LYS A 60 -6.66 0.94 -0.77
CA LYS A 60 -7.22 -0.38 -1.06
C LYS A 60 -8.72 -0.30 -1.30
N LYS A 61 -9.20 -0.97 -2.34
CA LYS A 61 -10.62 -1.19 -2.61
C LYS A 61 -10.86 -2.67 -2.86
N ARG A 62 -12.05 -3.14 -2.49
CA ARG A 62 -12.49 -4.53 -2.64
C ARG A 62 -13.63 -4.60 -3.63
N ILE A 63 -13.57 -5.56 -4.53
CA ILE A 63 -14.66 -5.88 -5.44
C ILE A 63 -15.10 -7.33 -5.22
N VAL A 64 -16.38 -7.58 -5.35
CA VAL A 64 -16.96 -8.93 -5.28
C VAL A 64 -17.53 -9.23 -6.66
N PRO A 65 -16.80 -9.98 -7.51
CA PRO A 65 -17.33 -10.43 -8.79
C PRO A 65 -18.54 -11.33 -8.59
N THR A 66 -19.64 -11.02 -9.28
CA THR A 66 -20.90 -11.76 -9.19
C THR A 66 -21.22 -12.55 -10.44
N SER A 67 -20.40 -12.44 -11.48
CA SER A 67 -20.60 -13.09 -12.77
C SER A 67 -19.28 -13.62 -13.31
N THR A 68 -19.30 -14.79 -13.91
CA THR A 68 -18.20 -15.37 -14.67
C THR A 68 -18.18 -14.91 -16.14
N ALA A 69 -19.19 -14.14 -16.57
CA ALA A 69 -19.15 -13.51 -17.88
C ALA A 69 -18.22 -12.29 -17.91
N GLU A 70 -17.81 -11.90 -19.10
CA GLU A 70 -17.03 -10.68 -19.27
C GLU A 70 -17.82 -9.47 -18.73
N THR A 71 -17.26 -8.82 -17.72
CA THR A 71 -17.94 -7.77 -16.95
C THR A 71 -17.04 -6.54 -16.84
N LYS A 72 -17.63 -5.37 -16.98
CA LYS A 72 -16.96 -4.09 -16.72
C LYS A 72 -17.01 -3.76 -15.23
N TYR A 73 -15.85 -3.43 -14.67
CA TYR A 73 -15.67 -3.00 -13.28
C TYR A 73 -15.21 -1.54 -13.24
N ASP A 74 -15.88 -0.75 -12.42
CA ASP A 74 -15.48 0.62 -12.09
C ASP A 74 -15.06 0.66 -10.61
N VAL A 75 -13.81 0.99 -10.34
CA VAL A 75 -13.25 1.11 -8.99
C VAL A 75 -12.83 2.56 -8.78
N ILE A 76 -13.32 3.18 -7.72
CA ILE A 76 -13.04 4.59 -7.43
C ILE A 76 -12.35 4.67 -6.08
N PHE A 77 -11.12 5.16 -6.07
CA PHE A 77 -10.38 5.52 -4.86
C PHE A 77 -10.79 6.92 -4.39
N SER A 78 -10.68 7.15 -3.08
CA SER A 78 -11.08 8.43 -2.48
C SER A 78 -10.16 9.59 -2.87
N SER A 79 -8.92 9.29 -3.26
CA SER A 79 -7.89 10.28 -3.57
C SER A 79 -7.29 10.03 -4.97
N PRO A 80 -6.64 11.04 -5.57
CA PRO A 80 -5.86 10.86 -6.78
C PRO A 80 -4.81 9.75 -6.64
N ILE A 81 -4.50 9.11 -7.76
CA ILE A 81 -3.48 8.05 -7.83
C ILE A 81 -2.16 8.69 -8.28
N TYR A 82 -1.07 8.28 -7.66
CA TYR A 82 0.26 8.71 -8.05
C TYR A 82 0.50 8.46 -9.54
N ASN A 83 1.07 9.42 -10.24
CA ASN A 83 1.36 9.32 -11.66
C ASN A 83 2.84 9.57 -11.92
N THR A 84 3.53 8.54 -12.35
CA THR A 84 4.93 8.63 -12.79
C THR A 84 5.05 8.18 -14.23
N GLN A 85 6.02 8.73 -14.95
CA GLN A 85 6.37 8.30 -16.31
C GLN A 85 7.24 7.03 -16.31
N SER A 86 7.65 6.55 -15.14
CA SER A 86 8.36 5.28 -15.02
C SER A 86 7.40 4.08 -15.18
N ASN A 87 7.95 2.92 -15.53
CA ASN A 87 7.22 1.65 -15.55
C ASN A 87 7.05 1.05 -14.14
N GLU A 88 7.21 1.85 -13.09
CA GLU A 88 6.91 1.44 -11.73
C GLU A 88 5.43 1.05 -11.62
N GLN A 89 5.19 -0.11 -11.02
CA GLN A 89 3.85 -0.62 -10.79
C GLN A 89 3.20 0.11 -9.61
N ILE A 90 2.13 0.82 -9.88
CA ILE A 90 1.39 1.63 -8.90
C ILE A 90 0.09 0.93 -8.50
N ILE A 91 -0.49 0.15 -9.42
CA ILE A 91 -1.76 -0.56 -9.22
C ILE A 91 -1.50 -2.05 -9.26
N LYS A 92 -2.08 -2.77 -8.30
CA LYS A 92 -2.02 -4.23 -8.26
C LYS A 92 -3.30 -4.80 -7.66
N SER A 93 -3.78 -5.92 -8.23
CA SER A 93 -4.84 -6.71 -7.58
C SER A 93 -4.29 -7.94 -6.86
N SER A 94 -5.12 -8.54 -6.01
CA SER A 94 -4.96 -9.94 -5.64
C SER A 94 -5.18 -10.84 -6.86
N GLU A 95 -4.79 -12.12 -6.73
CA GLU A 95 -4.88 -13.09 -7.82
C GLU A 95 -6.31 -13.52 -8.09
N PHE A 96 -6.60 -13.79 -9.36
CA PHE A 96 -7.86 -14.36 -9.83
C PHE A 96 -7.63 -15.27 -11.05
N VAL A 97 -8.65 -16.01 -11.46
CA VAL A 97 -8.64 -16.79 -12.68
C VAL A 97 -9.33 -15.99 -13.79
N HIS A 98 -8.64 -15.76 -14.90
CA HIS A 98 -9.13 -14.99 -16.03
C HIS A 98 -9.10 -15.81 -17.32
N LYS A 99 -10.26 -16.04 -17.94
CA LYS A 99 -10.38 -16.85 -19.18
C LYS A 99 -9.62 -18.19 -19.08
N GLY A 100 -9.79 -18.90 -17.95
CA GLY A 100 -9.11 -20.18 -17.66
C GLY A 100 -7.63 -20.04 -17.23
N ASN A 101 -7.04 -18.87 -17.23
CA ASN A 101 -5.67 -18.65 -16.76
C ASN A 101 -5.66 -18.43 -15.25
N ILE A 102 -4.97 -19.32 -14.53
CA ILE A 102 -4.82 -19.27 -13.06
C ILE A 102 -3.66 -18.34 -12.71
N GLY A 103 -3.80 -17.60 -11.58
CA GLY A 103 -2.77 -16.70 -11.06
C GLY A 103 -2.64 -15.40 -11.86
N CYS A 104 -3.75 -14.91 -12.40
CA CYS A 104 -3.78 -13.61 -13.06
C CYS A 104 -3.92 -12.49 -12.03
N THR A 105 -3.29 -11.35 -12.31
CA THR A 105 -3.42 -10.12 -11.54
C THR A 105 -3.67 -8.95 -12.49
N LEU A 106 -4.45 -7.97 -12.00
CA LEU A 106 -4.57 -6.66 -12.65
C LEU A 106 -3.37 -5.81 -12.22
N ARG A 107 -2.73 -5.16 -13.18
CA ARG A 107 -1.67 -4.18 -12.93
C ARG A 107 -1.75 -3.03 -13.93
N ASP A 108 -0.98 -2.01 -13.68
CA ASP A 108 -0.80 -0.90 -14.61
C ASP A 108 0.55 -0.97 -15.33
N ARG A 109 0.59 -0.30 -16.47
CA ARG A 109 1.80 -0.07 -17.27
C ARG A 109 1.68 1.25 -18.04
N VAL A 110 2.82 1.90 -18.26
CA VAL A 110 2.92 3.02 -19.20
C VAL A 110 3.15 2.44 -20.59
N ASN A 111 2.28 2.79 -21.54
CA ASN A 111 2.41 2.41 -22.94
C ASN A 111 3.48 3.26 -23.66
N ASP A 112 3.77 2.90 -24.92
CA ASP A 112 4.76 3.60 -25.75
C ASP A 112 4.36 5.06 -26.06
N ASP A 113 3.07 5.38 -25.98
CA ASP A 113 2.50 6.73 -26.12
C ASP A 113 2.51 7.54 -24.80
N GLY A 114 3.07 6.98 -23.73
CA GLY A 114 3.18 7.62 -22.42
C GLY A 114 1.89 7.57 -21.58
N GLU A 115 0.83 6.92 -22.06
CA GLU A 115 -0.39 6.73 -21.29
C GLU A 115 -0.31 5.51 -20.38
N ARG A 116 -0.78 5.66 -19.14
CA ARG A 116 -0.89 4.56 -18.18
C ARG A 116 -2.19 3.78 -18.40
N ARG A 117 -2.07 2.48 -18.63
CA ARG A 117 -3.18 1.57 -18.91
C ARG A 117 -3.20 0.38 -17.97
N LEU A 118 -4.35 -0.27 -17.84
CA LEU A 118 -4.50 -1.51 -17.08
C LEU A 118 -4.26 -2.72 -17.98
N GLN A 119 -3.52 -3.68 -17.44
CA GLN A 119 -3.21 -4.97 -18.06
C GLN A 119 -3.62 -6.10 -17.12
N ILE A 120 -3.97 -7.26 -17.69
CA ILE A 120 -4.06 -8.51 -16.95
C ILE A 120 -2.84 -9.35 -17.29
N VAL A 121 -2.10 -9.73 -16.26
CA VAL A 121 -0.88 -10.52 -16.39
C VAL A 121 -0.96 -11.79 -15.56
N LYS A 122 -0.21 -12.81 -15.92
CA LYS A 122 -0.06 -14.08 -15.22
C LYS A 122 1.37 -14.24 -14.76
N GLY A 123 1.55 -14.70 -13.51
CA GLY A 123 2.87 -14.88 -12.91
C GLY A 123 3.45 -13.58 -12.39
N SER A 124 4.74 -13.57 -12.10
CA SER A 124 5.47 -12.43 -11.57
C SER A 124 6.95 -12.44 -11.96
N GLY A 125 7.57 -11.26 -12.01
CA GLY A 125 8.98 -11.09 -12.31
C GLY A 125 9.34 -11.66 -13.70
N LEU A 126 10.37 -12.50 -13.78
CA LEU A 126 10.86 -13.07 -15.05
C LEU A 126 9.91 -14.09 -15.70
N THR A 127 8.94 -14.61 -14.97
CA THR A 127 7.94 -15.55 -15.46
C THR A 127 6.62 -14.89 -15.84
N GLU A 128 6.57 -13.59 -15.77
CA GLU A 128 5.37 -12.83 -16.07
C GLU A 128 5.04 -12.85 -17.55
N SER A 129 3.77 -13.10 -17.87
CA SER A 129 3.24 -13.05 -19.23
C SER A 129 1.98 -12.17 -19.27
N VAL A 130 1.88 -11.32 -20.29
CA VAL A 130 0.71 -10.47 -20.50
C VAL A 130 -0.39 -11.32 -21.15
N ILE A 131 -1.53 -11.43 -20.47
CA ILE A 131 -2.73 -12.10 -20.98
C ILE A 131 -3.61 -11.11 -21.73
N GLU A 132 -3.78 -9.89 -21.17
CA GLU A 132 -4.55 -8.82 -21.78
C GLU A 132 -3.80 -7.50 -21.67
N ASN A 133 -3.35 -6.98 -22.81
CA ASN A 133 -2.48 -5.79 -22.83
C ASN A 133 -3.26 -4.47 -22.58
N ASN A 134 -4.55 -4.46 -22.85
CA ASN A 134 -5.40 -3.27 -22.68
C ASN A 134 -6.72 -3.68 -22.01
N ALA A 135 -6.63 -4.07 -20.73
CA ALA A 135 -7.80 -4.47 -19.96
C ALA A 135 -8.66 -3.27 -19.53
N GLY A 136 -8.08 -2.05 -19.52
CA GLY A 136 -8.82 -0.88 -19.09
C GLY A 136 -8.00 0.39 -18.98
N THR A 137 -8.65 1.44 -18.45
CA THR A 137 -8.13 2.80 -18.32
C THR A 137 -8.02 3.24 -16.88
N ILE A 138 -7.14 4.22 -16.64
CA ILE A 138 -6.90 4.83 -15.35
C ILE A 138 -7.11 6.34 -15.50
N ASN A 139 -7.95 6.91 -14.66
CA ASN A 139 -8.03 8.36 -14.46
C ASN A 139 -7.34 8.67 -13.12
N VAL A 140 -6.07 9.05 -13.19
CA VAL A 140 -5.23 9.30 -12.01
C VAL A 140 -5.76 10.44 -11.16
N THR A 141 -6.26 11.51 -11.77
CA THR A 141 -6.79 12.69 -11.07
C THR A 141 -8.05 12.40 -10.27
N SER A 142 -8.97 11.60 -10.84
CA SER A 142 -10.19 11.22 -10.13
C SER A 142 -10.05 9.98 -9.25
N GLY A 143 -8.93 9.26 -9.34
CA GLY A 143 -8.72 7.99 -8.67
C GLY A 143 -9.59 6.86 -9.23
N LYS A 144 -10.05 6.96 -10.48
CA LYS A 144 -10.96 5.97 -11.09
C LYS A 144 -10.21 4.99 -11.98
N LEU A 145 -10.45 3.70 -11.74
CA LEU A 145 -10.09 2.61 -12.63
C LEU A 145 -11.36 2.10 -13.33
N SER A 146 -11.28 1.88 -14.63
CA SER A 146 -12.33 1.22 -15.40
C SER A 146 -11.70 0.09 -16.21
N PHE A 147 -12.07 -1.16 -15.94
CA PHE A 147 -11.53 -2.31 -16.65
C PHE A 147 -12.59 -3.36 -16.94
N THR A 148 -12.33 -4.19 -17.93
CA THR A 148 -13.19 -5.31 -18.32
C THR A 148 -12.44 -6.61 -18.08
N ALA A 149 -13.06 -7.55 -17.42
CA ALA A 149 -12.47 -8.86 -17.14
C ALA A 149 -13.50 -9.98 -17.08
N THR A 150 -13.10 -11.16 -17.47
CA THR A 150 -13.81 -12.40 -17.19
C THR A 150 -13.17 -13.00 -15.94
N ILE A 151 -13.86 -13.02 -14.83
CA ILE A 151 -13.35 -13.55 -13.56
C ILE A 151 -14.04 -14.88 -13.30
N ASP A 152 -13.33 -15.96 -13.62
CA ASP A 152 -13.88 -17.32 -13.49
C ASP A 152 -13.95 -17.76 -12.02
N SER A 153 -12.93 -17.43 -11.24
CA SER A 153 -12.85 -17.66 -9.81
C SER A 153 -11.76 -16.79 -9.16
N PHE A 154 -11.80 -16.70 -7.83
CA PHE A 154 -10.79 -16.03 -7.01
C PHE A 154 -10.76 -16.65 -5.61
N THR A 155 -9.67 -16.45 -4.89
CA THR A 155 -9.51 -16.94 -3.53
C THR A 155 -10.08 -15.94 -2.53
N GLY A 156 -10.83 -16.42 -1.55
CA GLY A 156 -11.45 -15.58 -0.52
C GLY A 156 -12.83 -15.06 -0.92
N THR A 157 -13.23 -13.95 -0.35
CA THR A 157 -14.58 -13.36 -0.53
C THR A 157 -14.60 -12.14 -1.46
N TYR A 158 -13.45 -11.63 -1.83
CA TYR A 158 -13.30 -10.43 -2.68
C TYR A 158 -11.93 -10.43 -3.39
N ILE A 159 -11.85 -9.66 -4.45
CA ILE A 159 -10.57 -9.28 -5.06
C ILE A 159 -10.19 -7.91 -4.50
N GLU A 160 -8.99 -7.79 -3.97
CA GLU A 160 -8.42 -6.54 -3.51
C GLU A 160 -7.70 -5.84 -4.65
N ILE A 161 -7.88 -4.53 -4.76
CA ILE A 161 -7.14 -3.68 -5.69
C ILE A 161 -6.47 -2.60 -4.86
N THR A 162 -5.17 -2.50 -4.97
CA THR A 162 -4.34 -1.50 -4.31
C THR A 162 -3.85 -0.46 -5.31
N ALA A 163 -3.69 0.78 -4.86
CA ALA A 163 -3.09 1.86 -5.63
C ALA A 163 -2.27 2.77 -4.71
N ASP A 164 -1.18 3.30 -5.24
CA ASP A 164 -0.37 4.30 -4.53
C ASP A 164 -1.04 5.67 -4.68
N PRO A 165 -1.28 6.41 -3.59
CA PRO A 165 -1.88 7.73 -3.66
C PRO A 165 -0.88 8.78 -4.14
N ASP A 166 -1.37 9.85 -4.80
CA ASP A 166 -0.56 11.00 -5.20
C ASP A 166 -0.07 11.84 -3.99
N SER A 167 -0.83 11.79 -2.90
CA SER A 167 -0.46 12.41 -1.63
C SER A 167 -0.51 11.38 -0.50
N ASN A 168 0.44 11.47 0.42
CA ASN A 168 0.41 10.64 1.62
C ASN A 168 -0.71 11.06 2.60
N ASP A 169 -1.23 12.28 2.50
CA ASP A 169 -2.42 12.71 3.22
C ASP A 169 -3.68 12.30 2.45
N LEU A 170 -4.62 11.61 3.11
CA LEU A 170 -5.84 11.13 2.49
C LEU A 170 -7.07 11.71 3.17
N ALA A 171 -7.97 12.28 2.38
CA ALA A 171 -9.26 12.75 2.83
C ALA A 171 -10.38 11.88 2.19
N PRO A 172 -11.41 11.47 2.96
CA PRO A 172 -12.52 10.74 2.38
C PRO A 172 -13.33 11.64 1.45
N LYS A 173 -13.89 11.04 0.41
CA LYS A 173 -14.96 11.70 -0.35
C LYS A 173 -16.25 11.70 0.49
N ARG A 174 -17.18 12.55 0.11
CA ARG A 174 -18.48 12.66 0.78
C ARG A 174 -19.15 11.28 0.94
N ASN A 175 -19.57 10.95 2.16
CA ASN A 175 -20.20 9.68 2.54
C ASN A 175 -19.25 8.45 2.55
N GLU A 176 -17.94 8.64 2.59
CA GLU A 176 -16.97 7.57 2.80
C GLU A 176 -16.28 7.74 4.15
N LEU A 177 -15.91 6.64 4.76
CA LEU A 177 -15.04 6.59 5.94
C LEU A 177 -13.71 5.98 5.54
N LEU A 178 -12.62 6.58 6.00
CA LEU A 178 -11.31 5.98 5.90
C LEU A 178 -11.10 5.00 7.07
N THR A 179 -10.42 3.92 6.81
CA THR A 179 -9.97 2.99 7.83
C THR A 179 -8.61 2.41 7.44
N ILE A 180 -7.74 2.22 8.42
CA ILE A 180 -6.49 1.49 8.23
C ILE A 180 -6.77 0.01 8.53
N LEU A 181 -6.32 -0.86 7.64
CA LEU A 181 -6.35 -2.31 7.83
C LEU A 181 -5.12 -2.70 8.67
N VAL A 182 -5.18 -2.46 9.96
CA VAL A 182 -4.05 -2.53 10.90
C VAL A 182 -3.39 -3.92 10.88
N ASP A 183 -4.20 -4.97 10.79
CA ASP A 183 -3.71 -6.35 10.79
C ASP A 183 -3.01 -6.73 9.46
N GLU A 184 -3.21 -5.94 8.41
CA GLU A 184 -2.54 -6.09 7.11
C GLU A 184 -1.33 -5.15 6.95
N CYS A 185 -1.05 -4.30 7.94
CA CYS A 185 0.14 -3.46 7.94
C CYS A 185 1.39 -4.31 8.17
N THR A 186 2.36 -4.19 7.27
CA THR A 186 3.70 -4.76 7.47
C THR A 186 4.54 -3.75 8.25
N LEU A 187 5.09 -4.17 9.38
CA LEU A 187 6.03 -3.40 10.18
C LEU A 187 7.35 -4.15 10.21
N SER A 188 8.45 -3.43 10.17
CA SER A 188 9.80 -3.98 10.36
C SER A 188 10.67 -2.95 11.05
N GLY A 189 11.35 -3.35 12.12
CA GLY A 189 12.32 -2.54 12.83
C GLY A 189 13.75 -2.89 12.41
N GLU A 190 14.54 -1.89 12.06
CA GLU A 190 15.95 -2.03 11.73
C GLU A 190 16.81 -1.30 12.79
N VAL A 191 17.93 -1.92 13.17
CA VAL A 191 18.87 -1.30 14.10
C VAL A 191 19.69 -0.26 13.36
N ASP A 192 19.70 0.99 13.86
CA ASP A 192 20.58 2.01 13.33
C ASP A 192 22.04 1.72 13.68
N THR A 193 22.78 1.23 12.70
CA THR A 193 24.21 0.89 12.85
C THR A 193 25.12 2.12 12.86
N MET A 194 24.62 3.28 12.42
CA MET A 194 25.41 4.52 12.42
C MET A 194 25.75 5.01 13.83
N ILE A 195 24.84 4.79 14.80
CA ILE A 195 25.07 5.13 16.22
C ILE A 195 26.11 4.19 16.85
N THR A 196 26.13 2.92 16.44
CA THR A 196 27.09 1.94 16.96
C THR A 196 28.51 2.19 16.42
N GLY A 197 28.65 2.66 15.20
CA GLY A 197 29.93 2.98 14.58
C GLY A 197 30.60 4.24 15.12
N GLY A 198 29.82 5.21 15.61
CA GLY A 198 30.34 6.46 16.18
C GLY A 198 31.00 6.32 17.57
N THR A 199 30.64 5.29 18.31
CA THR A 199 31.18 5.06 19.66
C THR A 199 32.42 4.17 19.70
N SER A 200 32.72 3.41 18.66
CA SER A 200 33.93 2.55 18.62
C SER A 200 35.14 3.24 17.95
N ALA A 201 34.99 4.41 17.38
CA ALA A 201 36.08 5.24 16.95
C ALA A 201 36.63 6.09 18.14
N GLY A 202 36.93 5.43 19.24
CA GLY A 202 37.84 5.98 20.25
C GLY A 202 39.16 6.26 19.55
N VAL A 203 39.41 7.51 19.22
CA VAL A 203 40.69 7.96 18.68
C VAL A 203 41.74 7.71 19.75
N ASN A 204 42.50 6.65 19.61
CA ASN A 204 43.71 6.45 20.37
C ASN A 204 44.74 7.43 19.82
N TYR A 205 44.85 8.60 20.41
CA TYR A 205 46.05 9.43 20.32
C TYR A 205 47.11 8.80 21.19
N SER A 206 48.00 7.97 20.64
CA SER A 206 49.26 7.66 21.28
C SER A 206 50.19 8.87 21.08
N THR A 207 50.53 9.48 22.18
CA THR A 207 51.61 10.46 22.31
C THR A 207 52.97 9.79 22.17
#